data_8316d375647075e1f0623a6b83cd9aac
#
_entry.id   8316d375647075e1f0623a6b83cd9aac
#
_cell.length_a   1.000
_cell.length_b   1.000
_cell.length_c   1.000
_cell.angle_alpha   90.00
_cell.angle_beta   90.00
_cell.angle_gamma   90.00
#
_symmetry.space_group_name_H-M   'P 1'
#
loop_
_entity.id
_entity.type
_entity.pdbx_description
1 polymer ?
#
loop_
_entity_poly.entity_id
_entity_poly.type
_entity_poly.pdbx_seq_one_letter_code
_entity_poly.pdbx_strand_id
1 'polypeptide(L)'
;MTDATAPVVCCDLDGVVWRGDTPIPGGDDAIDGLRAVGWRVAFTTNNSSLRVADYVKRLAECGIAAEPDEVCTSAQAAAVLVATRVPADARVLAAAGPGVVEALEERGLAIVSAPPADAVVVGFHRDFDFDRLTRAADAVRAGAYYVATNLDPTYPVHGGMIPGAGALAAAVSTAAGRRPEVAGKPERPMADLVRARFGGTGVVVGDRPSTDGAFAAALGWPFALVLSGVAGSPGGEAVPDPPPPFVAADLARLVPMLGPADT
;
A
#
# COMPACT_ATOMS: atom_id res chain seq x y z
N MET A 1 -26.14 -6.43 3.87
CA MET A 1 -25.00 -7.01 4.62
C MET A 1 -24.27 -7.89 3.63
N THR A 2 -23.08 -7.48 3.20
CA THR A 2 -22.21 -8.32 2.35
C THR A 2 -21.80 -9.55 3.15
N ASP A 3 -21.92 -10.72 2.54
CA ASP A 3 -21.50 -11.99 3.14
C ASP A 3 -19.99 -11.91 3.44
N ALA A 4 -19.60 -12.15 4.70
CA ALA A 4 -18.19 -12.12 5.12
C ALA A 4 -17.33 -13.19 4.42
N THR A 5 -17.95 -14.17 3.77
CA THR A 5 -17.30 -15.23 3.00
C THR A 5 -17.13 -14.92 1.52
N ALA A 6 -17.81 -13.87 1.01
CA ALA A 6 -17.71 -13.46 -0.39
C ALA A 6 -16.27 -13.13 -0.77
N PRO A 7 -15.84 -13.46 -2.00
CA PRO A 7 -14.50 -13.17 -2.47
C PRO A 7 -14.26 -11.66 -2.56
N VAL A 8 -12.98 -11.27 -2.51
CA VAL A 8 -12.58 -9.85 -2.45
C VAL A 8 -11.81 -9.44 -3.69
N VAL A 9 -12.10 -8.23 -4.18
CA VAL A 9 -11.23 -7.51 -5.10
C VAL A 9 -10.28 -6.63 -4.29
N CYS A 10 -8.99 -6.97 -4.25
CA CYS A 10 -7.94 -6.09 -3.74
C CYS A 10 -7.57 -5.09 -4.83
N CYS A 11 -8.11 -3.90 -4.75
CA CYS A 11 -7.95 -2.84 -5.73
C CYS A 11 -6.81 -1.90 -5.30
N ASP A 12 -5.75 -1.79 -6.11
CA ASP A 12 -4.77 -0.72 -5.92
C ASP A 12 -5.42 0.64 -6.18
N LEU A 13 -4.81 1.71 -5.69
CA LEU A 13 -5.32 3.07 -5.80
C LEU A 13 -4.62 3.88 -6.89
N ASP A 14 -3.30 4.02 -6.78
CA ASP A 14 -2.51 4.84 -7.71
C ASP A 14 -2.32 4.12 -9.05
N GLY A 15 -2.88 4.67 -10.12
CA GLY A 15 -2.87 4.04 -11.46
C GLY A 15 -4.10 3.18 -11.75
N VAL A 16 -4.96 2.92 -10.75
CA VAL A 16 -6.20 2.14 -10.90
C VAL A 16 -7.43 3.00 -10.66
N VAL A 17 -7.50 3.72 -9.54
CA VAL A 17 -8.62 4.62 -9.19
C VAL A 17 -8.31 6.05 -9.59
N TRP A 18 -7.06 6.48 -9.42
CA TRP A 18 -6.60 7.82 -9.81
C TRP A 18 -5.16 7.80 -10.35
N ARG A 19 -4.77 8.89 -11.04
CA ARG A 19 -3.38 9.23 -11.37
C ARG A 19 -3.01 10.56 -10.76
N GLY A 20 -2.06 10.57 -9.83
CA GLY A 20 -1.80 11.78 -9.04
C GLY A 20 -3.10 12.24 -8.41
N ASP A 21 -3.57 13.46 -8.73
CA ASP A 21 -4.80 14.02 -8.17
C ASP A 21 -6.03 13.88 -9.09
N THR A 22 -5.91 13.16 -10.21
CA THR A 22 -6.98 13.04 -11.21
C THR A 22 -7.63 11.65 -11.16
N PRO A 23 -8.95 11.54 -10.92
CA PRO A 23 -9.68 10.28 -11.00
C PRO A 23 -9.57 9.65 -12.40
N ILE A 24 -9.47 8.32 -12.46
CA ILE A 24 -9.59 7.57 -13.71
C ILE A 24 -11.08 7.40 -14.01
N PRO A 25 -11.55 7.81 -15.22
CA PRO A 25 -12.97 7.80 -15.53
C PRO A 25 -13.61 6.42 -15.43
N GLY A 26 -14.82 6.35 -14.85
CA GLY A 26 -15.60 5.13 -14.70
C GLY A 26 -15.14 4.21 -13.56
N GLY A 27 -14.19 4.67 -12.72
CA GLY A 27 -13.76 3.92 -11.54
C GLY A 27 -14.86 3.75 -10.50
N ASP A 28 -15.70 4.76 -10.30
CA ASP A 28 -16.87 4.77 -9.44
C ASP A 28 -17.91 3.73 -9.86
N ASP A 29 -18.38 3.80 -11.11
CA ASP A 29 -19.31 2.82 -11.69
C ASP A 29 -18.74 1.39 -11.64
N ALA A 30 -17.43 1.25 -11.83
CA ALA A 30 -16.75 -0.05 -11.77
C ALA A 30 -16.78 -0.66 -10.35
N ILE A 31 -16.49 0.13 -9.32
CA ILE A 31 -16.56 -0.34 -7.93
C ILE A 31 -18.00 -0.70 -7.54
N ASP A 32 -18.96 0.12 -7.91
CA ASP A 32 -20.38 -0.15 -7.66
C ASP A 32 -20.84 -1.40 -8.40
N GLY A 33 -20.39 -1.60 -9.64
CA GLY A 33 -20.63 -2.80 -10.44
C GLY A 33 -20.09 -4.06 -9.79
N LEU A 34 -18.86 -4.04 -9.25
CA LEU A 34 -18.28 -5.17 -8.51
C LEU A 34 -19.14 -5.53 -7.28
N ARG A 35 -19.51 -4.53 -6.49
CA ARG A 35 -20.34 -4.72 -5.29
C ARG A 35 -21.73 -5.27 -5.64
N ALA A 36 -22.32 -4.78 -6.74
CA ALA A 36 -23.65 -5.23 -7.20
C ALA A 36 -23.67 -6.70 -7.61
N VAL A 37 -22.54 -7.26 -8.05
CA VAL A 37 -22.42 -8.67 -8.42
C VAL A 37 -21.76 -9.54 -7.34
N GLY A 38 -21.70 -9.03 -6.11
CA GLY A 38 -21.34 -9.78 -4.91
C GLY A 38 -19.89 -9.71 -4.46
N TRP A 39 -19.02 -8.98 -5.16
CA TRP A 39 -17.63 -8.78 -4.72
C TRP A 39 -17.55 -7.84 -3.51
N ARG A 40 -16.71 -8.20 -2.55
CA ARG A 40 -16.21 -7.26 -1.54
C ARG A 40 -15.03 -6.49 -2.15
N VAL A 41 -14.81 -5.27 -1.71
CA VAL A 41 -13.68 -4.46 -2.20
C VAL A 41 -12.76 -4.11 -1.05
N ALA A 42 -11.46 -4.31 -1.25
CA ALA A 42 -10.39 -3.85 -0.39
C ALA A 42 -9.51 -2.89 -1.19
N PHE A 43 -9.39 -1.66 -0.74
CA PHE A 43 -8.49 -0.68 -1.34
C PHE A 43 -7.10 -0.84 -0.74
N THR A 44 -6.11 -1.20 -1.56
CA THR A 44 -4.75 -1.50 -1.07
C THR A 44 -3.74 -0.53 -1.64
N THR A 45 -2.91 0.10 -0.81
CA THR A 45 -1.91 1.06 -1.29
C THR A 45 -0.56 0.94 -0.59
N ASN A 46 0.53 1.10 -1.36
CA ASN A 46 1.89 1.25 -0.83
C ASN A 46 2.16 2.67 -0.32
N ASN A 47 1.34 3.65 -0.66
CA ASN A 47 1.51 4.99 -0.13
C ASN A 47 1.09 5.02 1.36
N SER A 48 2.06 5.29 2.23
CA SER A 48 1.91 5.30 3.68
C SER A 48 1.73 6.70 4.28
N SER A 49 1.67 7.74 3.43
CA SER A 49 1.75 9.12 3.92
C SER A 49 0.45 9.65 4.52
N LEU A 50 -0.70 9.21 3.99
CA LEU A 50 -2.00 9.69 4.40
C LEU A 50 -2.60 8.81 5.50
N ARG A 51 -3.47 9.40 6.33
CA ARG A 51 -4.32 8.67 7.27
C ARG A 51 -5.40 7.90 6.53
N VAL A 52 -5.95 6.87 7.17
CA VAL A 52 -7.04 6.09 6.57
C VAL A 52 -8.25 6.97 6.22
N ALA A 53 -8.61 7.90 7.11
CA ALA A 53 -9.71 8.84 6.87
C ALA A 53 -9.48 9.76 5.65
N ASP A 54 -8.23 10.11 5.35
CA ASP A 54 -7.88 10.92 4.17
C ASP A 54 -8.07 10.10 2.88
N TYR A 55 -7.77 8.79 2.89
CA TYR A 55 -8.07 7.89 1.77
C TYR A 55 -9.57 7.72 1.54
N VAL A 56 -10.35 7.51 2.60
CA VAL A 56 -11.82 7.41 2.52
C VAL A 56 -12.40 8.69 1.93
N LYS A 57 -11.95 9.87 2.41
CA LYS A 57 -12.36 11.16 1.84
C LYS A 57 -12.00 11.26 0.36
N ARG A 58 -10.79 10.89 -0.02
CA ARG A 58 -10.33 10.95 -1.41
C ARG A 58 -11.10 10.00 -2.32
N LEU A 59 -11.45 8.80 -1.84
CA LEU A 59 -12.32 7.88 -2.56
C LEU A 59 -13.71 8.50 -2.79
N ALA A 60 -14.27 9.14 -1.77
CA ALA A 60 -15.55 9.86 -1.88
C ALA A 60 -15.48 11.04 -2.89
N GLU A 61 -14.37 11.77 -2.95
CA GLU A 61 -14.12 12.81 -3.97
C GLU A 61 -14.04 12.22 -5.40
N CYS A 62 -13.70 10.92 -5.53
CA CYS A 62 -13.77 10.17 -6.80
C CYS A 62 -15.14 9.50 -7.04
N GLY A 63 -16.17 9.78 -6.23
CA GLY A 63 -17.50 9.15 -6.34
C GLY A 63 -17.60 7.75 -5.71
N ILE A 64 -16.55 7.27 -5.06
CA ILE A 64 -16.49 5.92 -4.48
C ILE A 64 -16.77 5.98 -2.98
N ALA A 65 -17.89 5.38 -2.54
CA ALA A 65 -18.15 5.17 -1.12
C ALA A 65 -17.21 4.09 -0.58
N ALA A 66 -16.54 4.36 0.54
CA ALA A 66 -15.65 3.41 1.21
C ALA A 66 -15.70 3.58 2.72
N GLU A 67 -15.59 2.46 3.44
CA GLU A 67 -15.46 2.46 4.88
C GLU A 67 -13.96 2.33 5.28
N PRO A 68 -13.56 2.81 6.47
CA PRO A 68 -12.16 2.76 6.91
C PRO A 68 -11.56 1.35 6.93
N ASP A 69 -12.35 0.32 7.21
CA ASP A 69 -11.92 -1.08 7.25
C ASP A 69 -11.74 -1.70 5.85
N GLU A 70 -12.26 -1.06 4.81
CA GLU A 70 -11.98 -1.42 3.41
C GLU A 70 -10.59 -0.92 2.94
N VAL A 71 -9.93 -0.01 3.67
CA VAL A 71 -8.63 0.55 3.28
C VAL A 71 -7.49 -0.17 3.98
N CYS A 72 -6.58 -0.75 3.20
CA CYS A 72 -5.35 -1.40 3.65
C CYS A 72 -4.12 -0.63 3.14
N THR A 73 -3.37 -0.02 4.04
CA THR A 73 -2.18 0.75 3.70
C THR A 73 -0.89 0.07 4.14
N SER A 74 0.21 0.36 3.49
CA SER A 74 1.53 -0.11 3.94
C SER A 74 1.93 0.47 5.32
N ALA A 75 1.31 1.58 5.74
CA ALA A 75 1.45 2.12 7.09
C ALA A 75 0.86 1.16 8.14
N GLN A 76 -0.36 0.67 7.91
CA GLN A 76 -1.01 -0.30 8.79
C GLN A 76 -0.26 -1.64 8.83
N ALA A 77 0.22 -2.13 7.66
CA ALA A 77 1.04 -3.33 7.60
C ALA A 77 2.35 -3.17 8.39
N ALA A 78 3.02 -2.00 8.28
CA ALA A 78 4.22 -1.70 9.04
C ALA A 78 3.96 -1.64 10.55
N ALA A 79 2.84 -1.03 10.97
CA ALA A 79 2.46 -0.95 12.38
C ALA A 79 2.17 -2.33 12.98
N VAL A 80 1.47 -3.21 12.26
CA VAL A 80 1.27 -4.61 12.66
C VAL A 80 2.60 -5.34 12.79
N LEU A 81 3.47 -5.21 11.78
CA LEU A 81 4.79 -5.84 11.77
C LEU A 81 5.63 -5.40 12.98
N VAL A 82 5.72 -4.09 13.23
CA VAL A 82 6.44 -3.55 14.41
C VAL A 82 5.86 -4.11 15.70
N ALA A 83 4.54 -4.05 15.90
CA ALA A 83 3.89 -4.53 17.12
C ALA A 83 4.11 -6.02 17.40
N THR A 84 4.43 -6.84 16.39
CA THR A 84 4.80 -8.26 16.58
C THR A 84 6.26 -8.47 16.96
N ARG A 85 7.12 -7.45 16.87
CA ARG A 85 8.57 -7.54 17.05
C ARG A 85 9.12 -6.81 18.26
N VAL A 86 8.33 -5.87 18.80
CA VAL A 86 8.75 -5.03 19.93
C VAL A 86 7.75 -5.14 21.08
N PRO A 87 8.12 -4.79 22.32
CA PRO A 87 7.18 -4.71 23.45
C PRO A 87 6.01 -3.76 23.18
N ALA A 88 4.89 -3.93 23.91
CA ALA A 88 3.65 -3.19 23.69
C ALA A 88 3.78 -1.67 23.97
N ASP A 89 4.74 -1.27 24.81
CA ASP A 89 5.03 0.13 25.17
C ASP A 89 6.29 0.67 24.46
N ALA A 90 6.74 -0.03 23.41
CA ALA A 90 7.97 0.32 22.68
C ALA A 90 7.90 1.71 22.07
N ARG A 91 9.06 2.37 22.08
CA ARG A 91 9.27 3.68 21.49
C ARG A 91 9.64 3.54 20.01
N VAL A 92 8.86 4.17 19.14
CA VAL A 92 9.06 4.09 17.70
C VAL A 92 9.40 5.48 17.14
N LEU A 93 10.53 5.56 16.44
CA LEU A 93 10.89 6.74 15.67
C LEU A 93 10.28 6.61 14.27
N ALA A 94 9.29 7.45 13.98
CA ALA A 94 8.64 7.49 12.66
C ALA A 94 9.31 8.55 11.76
N ALA A 95 10.15 8.11 10.82
CA ALA A 95 10.63 8.92 9.71
C ALA A 95 9.67 8.74 8.53
N ALA A 96 8.43 9.23 8.68
CA ALA A 96 7.32 8.95 7.79
C ALA A 96 6.20 10.00 7.94
N GLY A 97 5.20 9.91 7.07
CA GLY A 97 4.02 10.77 7.10
C GLY A 97 3.01 10.41 8.20
N PRO A 98 1.93 11.20 8.34
CA PRO A 98 0.95 11.07 9.41
C PRO A 98 0.20 9.73 9.42
N GLY A 99 0.04 9.06 8.27
CA GLY A 99 -0.58 7.73 8.23
C GLY A 99 0.21 6.66 8.98
N VAL A 100 1.55 6.73 8.97
CA VAL A 100 2.39 5.82 9.77
C VAL A 100 2.27 6.12 11.26
N VAL A 101 2.26 7.40 11.63
CA VAL A 101 2.09 7.82 13.03
C VAL A 101 0.77 7.30 13.59
N GLU A 102 -0.34 7.57 12.89
CA GLU A 102 -1.69 7.08 13.26
C GLU A 102 -1.71 5.55 13.43
N ALA A 103 -1.21 4.82 12.44
CA ALA A 103 -1.23 3.35 12.48
C ALA A 103 -0.40 2.76 13.63
N LEU A 104 0.71 3.39 14.01
CA LEU A 104 1.53 2.99 15.15
C LEU A 104 0.84 3.30 16.49
N GLU A 105 0.24 4.50 16.61
CA GLU A 105 -0.52 4.91 17.81
C GLU A 105 -1.74 4.02 18.05
N GLU A 106 -2.46 3.62 17.00
CA GLU A 106 -3.57 2.64 17.07
C GLU A 106 -3.13 1.27 17.61
N ARG A 107 -1.83 0.94 17.51
CA ARG A 107 -1.24 -0.27 18.09
C ARG A 107 -0.68 -0.07 19.51
N GLY A 108 -0.89 1.12 20.11
CA GLY A 108 -0.43 1.44 21.45
C GLY A 108 1.09 1.72 21.53
N LEU A 109 1.76 1.93 20.38
CA LEU A 109 3.19 2.22 20.33
C LEU A 109 3.46 3.71 20.60
N ALA A 110 4.51 4.02 21.35
CA ALA A 110 4.85 5.38 21.72
C ALA A 110 5.72 6.04 20.63
N ILE A 111 5.25 7.12 20.03
CA ILE A 111 6.01 7.85 19.02
C ILE A 111 7.03 8.76 19.67
N VAL A 112 8.29 8.66 19.23
CA VAL A 112 9.39 9.52 19.69
C VAL A 112 10.00 10.30 18.53
N SER A 113 10.51 11.50 18.83
CA SER A 113 11.14 12.39 17.85
C SER A 113 12.65 12.19 17.70
N ALA A 114 13.28 11.44 18.64
CA ALA A 114 14.72 11.22 18.69
C ALA A 114 15.05 9.89 19.41
N PRO A 115 16.25 9.32 19.19
CA PRO A 115 16.75 8.18 19.97
C PRO A 115 16.81 8.50 21.48
N PRO A 116 16.74 7.45 22.33
CA PRO A 116 16.68 6.05 21.98
C PRO A 116 15.27 5.60 21.53
N ALA A 117 15.23 4.69 20.55
CA ALA A 117 14.02 4.07 20.03
C ALA A 117 14.21 2.57 19.91
N ASP A 118 13.12 1.80 20.09
CA ASP A 118 13.12 0.34 19.96
C ASP A 118 12.88 -0.09 18.51
N ALA A 119 12.19 0.77 17.75
CA ALA A 119 12.01 0.59 16.31
C ALA A 119 12.12 1.91 15.53
N VAL A 120 12.44 1.80 14.25
CA VAL A 120 12.41 2.89 13.26
C VAL A 120 11.53 2.46 12.11
N VAL A 121 10.55 3.30 11.76
CA VAL A 121 9.72 3.10 10.57
C VAL A 121 9.99 4.23 9.59
N VAL A 122 10.42 3.86 8.37
CA VAL A 122 10.63 4.80 7.27
C VAL A 122 9.51 4.64 6.24
N GLY A 123 8.86 5.75 5.89
CA GLY A 123 7.81 5.81 4.90
C GLY A 123 7.87 7.09 4.08
N PHE A 124 7.06 7.16 3.01
CA PHE A 124 7.03 8.34 2.17
C PHE A 124 6.52 9.58 2.94
N HIS A 125 7.29 10.66 2.85
CA HIS A 125 6.91 12.00 3.31
C HIS A 125 7.81 13.06 2.67
N ARG A 126 7.30 14.30 2.53
CA ARG A 126 8.01 15.35 1.79
C ARG A 126 8.96 16.19 2.64
N ASP A 127 8.84 16.13 3.93
CA ASP A 127 9.65 16.89 4.90
C ASP A 127 10.82 16.06 5.47
N PHE A 128 11.31 15.08 4.70
CA PHE A 128 12.52 14.32 5.02
C PHE A 128 13.76 15.23 4.87
N ASP A 129 14.42 15.47 5.97
CA ASP A 129 15.61 16.31 6.07
C ASP A 129 16.84 15.53 6.60
N PHE A 130 18.00 16.20 6.62
CA PHE A 130 19.23 15.59 7.09
C PHE A 130 19.18 15.21 8.57
N ASP A 131 18.46 15.98 9.42
CA ASP A 131 18.32 15.68 10.83
C ASP A 131 17.45 14.44 11.07
N ARG A 132 16.38 14.27 10.30
CA ARG A 132 15.56 13.04 10.33
C ARG A 132 16.36 11.82 9.87
N LEU A 133 17.14 11.97 8.78
CA LEU A 133 18.05 10.92 8.32
C LEU A 133 19.03 10.52 9.41
N THR A 134 19.66 11.50 10.07
CA THR A 134 20.65 11.27 11.14
C THR A 134 20.01 10.51 12.30
N ARG A 135 18.87 11.01 12.83
CA ARG A 135 18.17 10.36 13.95
C ARG A 135 17.74 8.93 13.63
N ALA A 136 17.18 8.70 12.44
CA ALA A 136 16.79 7.36 12.01
C ALA A 136 17.99 6.42 11.89
N ALA A 137 19.06 6.86 11.25
CA ALA A 137 20.28 6.07 11.11
C ALA A 137 20.96 5.77 12.45
N ASP A 138 20.99 6.74 13.37
CA ASP A 138 21.54 6.55 14.73
C ASP A 138 20.76 5.51 15.52
N ALA A 139 19.43 5.58 15.49
CA ALA A 139 18.58 4.59 16.15
C ALA A 139 18.79 3.19 15.57
N VAL A 140 18.85 3.05 14.23
CA VAL A 140 19.12 1.76 13.57
C VAL A 140 20.51 1.22 13.91
N ARG A 141 21.55 2.07 13.96
CA ARG A 141 22.90 1.68 14.39
C ARG A 141 22.94 1.22 15.84
N ALA A 142 22.13 1.86 16.70
CA ALA A 142 21.99 1.48 18.11
C ALA A 142 21.21 0.17 18.31
N GLY A 143 20.68 -0.43 17.26
CA GLY A 143 20.01 -1.74 17.32
C GLY A 143 18.49 -1.70 17.20
N ALA A 144 17.87 -0.54 16.99
CA ALA A 144 16.44 -0.45 16.76
C ALA A 144 15.99 -1.35 15.60
N TYR A 145 14.81 -1.94 15.73
CA TYR A 145 14.18 -2.73 14.67
C TYR A 145 13.82 -1.81 13.50
N TYR A 146 14.32 -2.12 12.31
CA TYR A 146 14.20 -1.24 11.16
C TYR A 146 13.18 -1.75 10.15
N VAL A 147 12.13 -0.96 9.88
CA VAL A 147 11.05 -1.25 8.94
C VAL A 147 10.94 -0.13 7.90
N ALA A 148 10.74 -0.53 6.63
CA ALA A 148 10.30 0.38 5.57
C ALA A 148 8.86 0.03 5.18
N THR A 149 8.03 1.05 4.96
CA THR A 149 6.64 0.82 4.52
C THR A 149 6.58 0.21 3.13
N ASN A 150 7.49 0.58 2.23
CA ASN A 150 7.70 -0.04 0.91
C ASN A 150 9.09 0.37 0.38
N LEU A 151 9.50 -0.18 -0.76
CA LEU A 151 10.77 0.14 -1.43
C LEU A 151 10.57 0.77 -2.81
N ASP A 152 9.41 1.34 -3.10
CA ASP A 152 9.15 2.02 -4.36
C ASP A 152 10.14 3.18 -4.54
N PRO A 153 10.98 3.18 -5.59
CA PRO A 153 12.05 4.15 -5.73
C PRO A 153 11.52 5.56 -6.02
N THR A 154 10.36 5.63 -6.67
CA THR A 154 9.74 6.89 -7.10
C THR A 154 8.25 6.90 -6.78
N TYR A 155 7.70 8.10 -6.68
CA TYR A 155 6.28 8.34 -6.54
C TYR A 155 5.78 9.26 -7.67
N PRO A 156 4.70 8.89 -8.40
CA PRO A 156 4.17 9.71 -9.48
C PRO A 156 3.47 10.96 -8.94
N VAL A 157 3.73 12.10 -9.56
CA VAL A 157 3.05 13.37 -9.32
C VAL A 157 2.68 14.03 -10.65
N HIS A 158 1.86 15.08 -10.60
CA HIS A 158 1.59 15.85 -11.79
C HIS A 158 2.92 16.40 -12.37
N GLY A 159 3.18 16.10 -13.64
CA GLY A 159 4.36 16.57 -14.35
C GLY A 159 5.64 15.74 -14.13
N GLY A 160 5.61 14.59 -13.44
CA GLY A 160 6.80 13.75 -13.32
C GLY A 160 6.82 12.74 -12.18
N MET A 161 8.02 12.41 -11.76
CA MET A 161 8.30 11.49 -10.67
C MET A 161 9.11 12.20 -9.58
N ILE A 162 8.79 11.92 -8.32
CA ILE A 162 9.61 12.34 -7.17
C ILE A 162 10.16 11.11 -6.45
N PRO A 163 11.16 11.25 -5.56
CA PRO A 163 11.63 10.12 -4.75
C PRO A 163 10.50 9.49 -3.93
N GLY A 164 10.41 8.16 -3.96
CA GLY A 164 9.46 7.37 -3.18
C GLY A 164 10.03 6.96 -1.81
N ALA A 165 9.28 6.18 -1.05
CA ALA A 165 9.71 5.66 0.26
C ALA A 165 11.00 4.83 0.17
N GLY A 166 11.19 4.10 -0.93
CA GLY A 166 12.41 3.32 -1.18
C GLY A 166 13.67 4.19 -1.23
N ALA A 167 13.62 5.40 -1.79
CA ALA A 167 14.75 6.32 -1.80
C ALA A 167 15.12 6.78 -0.38
N LEU A 168 14.12 7.06 0.46
CA LEU A 168 14.32 7.44 1.87
C LEU A 168 14.88 6.28 2.69
N ALA A 169 14.32 5.08 2.50
CA ALA A 169 14.80 3.85 3.13
C ALA A 169 16.24 3.51 2.71
N ALA A 170 16.59 3.71 1.43
CA ALA A 170 17.95 3.52 0.94
C ALA A 170 18.94 4.49 1.60
N ALA A 171 18.58 5.75 1.79
CA ALA A 171 19.42 6.73 2.48
C ALA A 171 19.71 6.31 3.93
N VAL A 172 18.68 5.91 4.69
CA VAL A 172 18.84 5.39 6.07
C VAL A 172 19.65 4.09 6.06
N SER A 173 19.38 3.18 5.12
CA SER A 173 20.09 1.89 5.02
C SER A 173 21.58 2.10 4.77
N THR A 174 21.94 3.03 3.88
CA THR A 174 23.33 3.37 3.57
C THR A 174 24.02 3.97 4.79
N ALA A 175 23.38 4.93 5.48
CA ALA A 175 23.93 5.58 6.65
C ALA A 175 24.06 4.65 7.86
N ALA A 176 23.14 3.72 8.03
CA ALA A 176 23.10 2.78 9.15
C ALA A 176 23.85 1.47 8.91
N GLY A 177 24.17 1.12 7.65
CA GLY A 177 24.77 -0.15 7.28
C GLY A 177 23.83 -1.36 7.45
N ARG A 178 22.51 -1.14 7.48
CA ARG A 178 21.49 -2.19 7.71
C ARG A 178 20.32 -2.02 6.73
N ARG A 179 19.70 -3.14 6.35
CA ARG A 179 18.49 -3.13 5.52
C ARG A 179 17.24 -3.23 6.37
N PRO A 180 16.11 -2.60 5.95
CA PRO A 180 14.84 -2.75 6.64
C PRO A 180 14.18 -4.11 6.34
N GLU A 181 13.29 -4.54 7.21
CA GLU A 181 12.18 -5.42 6.84
C GLU A 181 11.11 -4.57 6.16
N VAL A 182 10.49 -5.09 5.11
CA VAL A 182 9.53 -4.32 4.26
C VAL A 182 8.13 -4.77 4.56
N ALA A 183 7.20 -3.83 4.69
CA ALA A 183 5.85 -4.14 5.12
C ALA A 183 4.80 -4.13 4.00
N GLY A 184 4.95 -3.23 3.00
CA GLY A 184 3.99 -3.04 1.91
C GLY A 184 4.06 -4.11 0.83
N LYS A 185 3.19 -4.01 -0.17
CA LYS A 185 3.21 -4.88 -1.35
C LYS A 185 4.61 -4.91 -1.99
N PRO A 186 5.11 -6.04 -2.42
CA PRO A 186 4.47 -7.37 -2.45
C PRO A 186 4.67 -8.20 -1.18
N GLU A 187 5.21 -7.65 -0.12
CA GLU A 187 5.72 -8.39 1.03
C GLU A 187 4.60 -9.00 1.91
N ARG A 188 4.99 -10.04 2.63
CA ARG A 188 4.09 -10.84 3.47
C ARG A 188 3.27 -10.04 4.49
N PRO A 189 3.80 -9.01 5.19
CA PRO A 189 2.99 -8.28 6.18
C PRO A 189 1.72 -7.65 5.57
N MET A 190 1.79 -7.14 4.33
CA MET A 190 0.60 -6.62 3.64
C MET A 190 -0.38 -7.74 3.26
N ALA A 191 0.14 -8.89 2.80
CA ALA A 191 -0.69 -10.04 2.49
C ALA A 191 -1.40 -10.58 3.74
N ASP A 192 -0.70 -10.66 4.86
CA ASP A 192 -1.26 -11.12 6.14
C ASP A 192 -2.34 -10.12 6.66
N LEU A 193 -2.13 -8.81 6.50
CA LEU A 193 -3.12 -7.78 6.83
C LEU A 193 -4.43 -7.97 6.03
N VAL A 194 -4.30 -8.16 4.71
CA VAL A 194 -5.46 -8.37 3.82
C VAL A 194 -6.18 -9.67 4.16
N ARG A 195 -5.45 -10.77 4.35
CA ARG A 195 -6.06 -12.06 4.75
C ARG A 195 -6.80 -11.99 6.08
N ALA A 196 -6.22 -11.29 7.06
CA ALA A 196 -6.84 -11.14 8.37
C ALA A 196 -8.16 -10.36 8.32
N ARG A 197 -8.30 -9.40 7.41
CA ARG A 197 -9.52 -8.59 7.27
C ARG A 197 -10.56 -9.20 6.35
N PHE A 198 -10.13 -9.80 5.25
CA PHE A 198 -11.02 -10.15 4.15
C PHE A 198 -11.13 -11.66 3.89
N GLY A 199 -10.26 -12.46 4.48
CA GLY A 199 -10.29 -13.91 4.29
C GLY A 199 -9.43 -14.40 3.12
N GLY A 200 -9.74 -15.60 2.59
CA GLY A 200 -8.83 -16.42 1.82
C GLY A 200 -8.94 -16.41 0.30
N THR A 201 -9.96 -15.79 -0.31
CA THR A 201 -10.17 -15.83 -1.77
C THR A 201 -10.41 -14.45 -2.36
N GLY A 202 -9.90 -14.23 -3.57
CA GLY A 202 -10.09 -12.94 -4.25
C GLY A 202 -9.27 -12.80 -5.51
N VAL A 203 -9.20 -11.57 -6.01
CA VAL A 203 -8.39 -11.14 -7.14
C VAL A 203 -7.66 -9.85 -6.76
N VAL A 204 -6.42 -9.68 -7.21
CA VAL A 204 -5.68 -8.41 -7.06
C VAL A 204 -5.77 -7.64 -8.36
N VAL A 205 -6.24 -6.41 -8.29
CA VAL A 205 -6.27 -5.45 -9.40
C VAL A 205 -5.18 -4.41 -9.18
N GLY A 206 -4.30 -4.24 -10.14
CA GLY A 206 -3.20 -3.29 -10.06
C GLY A 206 -2.62 -2.93 -11.40
N ASP A 207 -1.77 -1.95 -11.42
CA ASP A 207 -1.11 -1.40 -12.62
C ASP A 207 0.38 -1.76 -12.72
N ARG A 208 0.94 -2.40 -11.65
CA ARG A 208 2.36 -2.75 -11.56
C ARG A 208 2.57 -4.25 -11.39
N PRO A 209 2.98 -4.96 -12.44
CA PRO A 209 3.32 -6.39 -12.33
C PRO A 209 4.36 -6.71 -11.24
N SER A 210 5.36 -5.83 -11.05
CA SER A 210 6.43 -6.05 -10.07
C SER A 210 5.96 -5.94 -8.60
N THR A 211 4.91 -5.17 -8.32
CA THR A 211 4.35 -5.02 -6.96
C THR A 211 3.00 -5.71 -6.83
N ASP A 212 2.00 -5.35 -7.62
CA ASP A 212 0.65 -5.90 -7.51
C ASP A 212 0.56 -7.35 -8.00
N GLY A 213 1.26 -7.67 -9.11
CA GLY A 213 1.37 -9.03 -9.60
C GLY A 213 2.10 -9.95 -8.62
N ALA A 214 3.22 -9.49 -8.06
CA ALA A 214 3.92 -10.22 -7.01
C ALA A 214 3.11 -10.32 -5.71
N PHE A 215 2.31 -9.30 -5.39
CA PHE A 215 1.39 -9.32 -4.25
C PHE A 215 0.25 -10.33 -4.46
N ALA A 216 -0.31 -10.42 -5.67
CA ALA A 216 -1.26 -11.46 -6.03
C ALA A 216 -0.68 -12.86 -5.82
N ALA A 217 0.56 -13.08 -6.26
CA ALA A 217 1.27 -14.34 -6.02
C ALA A 217 1.47 -14.62 -4.52
N ALA A 218 1.82 -13.61 -3.71
CA ALA A 218 1.94 -13.74 -2.26
C ALA A 218 0.62 -14.09 -1.58
N LEU A 219 -0.52 -13.61 -2.10
CA LEU A 219 -1.86 -13.99 -1.66
C LEU A 219 -2.32 -15.36 -2.21
N GLY A 220 -1.69 -15.87 -3.26
CA GLY A 220 -2.18 -17.04 -3.99
C GLY A 220 -3.46 -16.74 -4.79
N TRP A 221 -3.66 -15.50 -5.19
CA TRP A 221 -4.83 -15.01 -5.91
C TRP A 221 -4.49 -14.66 -7.36
N PRO A 222 -5.45 -14.71 -8.30
CA PRO A 222 -5.27 -14.19 -9.66
C PRO A 222 -4.86 -12.70 -9.64
N PHE A 223 -4.04 -12.32 -10.63
CA PHE A 223 -3.71 -10.94 -10.92
C PHE A 223 -4.51 -10.42 -12.10
N ALA A 224 -5.10 -9.26 -11.96
CA ALA A 224 -5.79 -8.52 -12.99
C ALA A 224 -5.05 -7.20 -13.25
N LEU A 225 -4.38 -7.11 -14.40
CA LEU A 225 -3.59 -5.96 -14.79
C LEU A 225 -4.46 -4.92 -15.48
N VAL A 226 -4.39 -3.67 -15.02
CA VAL A 226 -4.93 -2.52 -15.73
C VAL A 226 -3.80 -1.68 -16.32
N LEU A 227 -4.03 -1.17 -17.54
CA LEU A 227 -3.06 -0.35 -18.28
C LEU A 227 -3.27 1.15 -18.06
N SER A 228 -4.11 1.51 -17.11
CA SER A 228 -4.38 2.90 -16.75
C SER A 228 -3.26 3.57 -15.95
N GLY A 229 -2.27 2.82 -15.47
CA GLY A 229 -1.15 3.31 -14.66
C GLY A 229 0.22 3.09 -15.29
N VAL A 230 1.13 2.46 -14.53
CA VAL A 230 2.55 2.31 -14.89
C VAL A 230 2.74 1.39 -16.09
N ALA A 231 2.11 0.21 -16.11
CA ALA A 231 2.27 -0.74 -17.23
C ALA A 231 1.75 -0.20 -18.58
N GLY A 232 0.79 0.73 -18.57
CA GLY A 232 0.28 1.36 -19.78
C GLY A 232 1.01 2.64 -20.19
N SER A 233 2.04 3.05 -19.44
CA SER A 233 2.76 4.31 -19.65
C SER A 233 4.04 4.10 -20.47
N PRO A 234 4.45 5.07 -21.31
CA PRO A 234 5.75 5.02 -21.98
C PRO A 234 6.91 4.92 -20.98
N GLY A 235 7.75 3.89 -21.14
CA GLY A 235 8.85 3.62 -20.22
C GLY A 235 8.44 3.00 -18.88
N GLY A 236 7.17 2.62 -18.73
CA GLY A 236 6.66 1.87 -17.58
C GLY A 236 7.03 0.38 -17.62
N GLU A 237 6.41 -0.40 -16.73
CA GLU A 237 6.64 -1.84 -16.69
C GLU A 237 5.99 -2.55 -17.89
N ALA A 238 6.68 -3.54 -18.44
CA ALA A 238 6.14 -4.37 -19.50
C ALA A 238 5.02 -5.29 -18.97
N VAL A 239 4.03 -5.57 -19.82
CA VAL A 239 3.09 -6.66 -19.56
C VAL A 239 3.88 -7.96 -19.50
N PRO A 240 3.71 -8.79 -18.46
CA PRO A 240 4.41 -10.09 -18.36
C PRO A 240 4.12 -11.00 -19.55
N ASP A 241 5.06 -11.90 -19.83
CA ASP A 241 4.87 -12.98 -20.79
C ASP A 241 5.10 -14.33 -20.07
N PRO A 242 4.07 -15.20 -19.93
CA PRO A 242 2.69 -15.01 -20.38
C PRO A 242 1.96 -13.89 -19.61
N PRO A 243 0.95 -13.25 -20.23
CA PRO A 243 0.18 -12.22 -19.57
C PRO A 243 -0.67 -12.81 -18.43
N PRO A 244 -1.03 -11.99 -17.43
CA PRO A 244 -1.96 -12.43 -16.39
C PRO A 244 -3.34 -12.76 -16.98
N PRO A 245 -4.17 -13.53 -16.25
CA PRO A 245 -5.46 -14.01 -16.76
C PRO A 245 -6.42 -12.89 -17.19
N PHE A 246 -6.25 -11.70 -16.61
CA PHE A 246 -7.05 -10.54 -16.94
C PHE A 246 -6.12 -9.36 -17.26
N VAL A 247 -6.31 -8.74 -18.42
CA VAL A 247 -5.64 -7.50 -18.83
C VAL A 247 -6.67 -6.58 -19.46
N ALA A 248 -6.79 -5.36 -18.94
CA ALA A 248 -7.75 -4.37 -19.43
C ALA A 248 -7.13 -2.96 -19.50
N ALA A 249 -7.75 -2.06 -20.25
CA ALA A 249 -7.27 -0.69 -20.35
C ALA A 249 -7.37 0.07 -18.99
N ASP A 250 -8.43 -0.20 -18.23
CA ASP A 250 -8.77 0.42 -16.96
C ASP A 250 -9.70 -0.48 -16.14
N LEU A 251 -10.05 -0.04 -14.92
CA LEU A 251 -10.95 -0.76 -14.03
C LEU A 251 -12.35 -0.97 -14.64
N ALA A 252 -12.89 0.03 -15.33
CA ALA A 252 -14.22 -0.05 -15.94
C ALA A 252 -14.30 -1.13 -17.02
N ARG A 253 -13.21 -1.35 -17.77
CA ARG A 253 -13.10 -2.41 -18.78
C ARG A 253 -12.78 -3.77 -18.18
N LEU A 254 -12.20 -3.80 -16.97
CA LEU A 254 -11.88 -5.04 -16.27
C LEU A 254 -13.11 -5.71 -15.63
N VAL A 255 -14.02 -4.93 -15.03
CA VAL A 255 -15.16 -5.46 -14.27
C VAL A 255 -16.00 -6.50 -15.03
N PRO A 256 -16.38 -6.28 -16.30
CA PRO A 256 -17.12 -7.29 -17.07
C PRO A 256 -16.37 -8.61 -17.26
N MET A 257 -15.03 -8.60 -17.15
CA MET A 257 -14.19 -9.81 -17.31
C MET A 257 -14.14 -10.66 -16.05
N LEU A 258 -14.33 -10.05 -14.87
CA LEU A 258 -14.31 -10.76 -13.59
C LEU A 258 -15.60 -11.56 -13.35
N GLY A 259 -16.73 -11.11 -13.92
CA GLY A 259 -18.02 -11.75 -13.72
C GLY A 259 -18.56 -11.61 -12.29
N PRO A 260 -19.67 -12.31 -11.97
CA PRO A 260 -20.19 -12.40 -10.61
C PRO A 260 -19.21 -13.09 -9.68
N ALA A 261 -19.26 -12.70 -8.39
CA ALA A 261 -18.53 -13.43 -7.36
C ALA A 261 -19.11 -14.85 -7.27
N ASP A 262 -18.30 -15.85 -7.62
CA ASP A 262 -18.69 -17.24 -7.43
C ASP A 262 -18.77 -17.52 -5.92
N THR A 263 -19.95 -17.92 -5.45
CA THR A 263 -20.24 -18.30 -4.05
C THR A 263 -19.72 -19.69 -3.73
#